data_a8f23460b27b45242a744f7de988155b
#
_entry.id   a8f23460b27b45242a744f7de988155b
#
_cell.length_a   1.000
_cell.length_b   1.000
_cell.length_c   1.000
_cell.angle_alpha   90.00
_cell.angle_beta   90.00
_cell.angle_gamma   90.00
#
_symmetry.space_group_name_H-M   'P 1'
#
loop_
_entity.id
_entity.type
_entity.pdbx_description
1 polymer ?
#
loop_
_entity_poly.entity_id
_entity_poly.type
_entity_poly.pdbx_seq_one_letter_code
_entity_poly.pdbx_strand_id
1 'polypeptide(L)'
;MLKGNTTILYPLTSTDFRGALDALHAIGETGLGGDAFARRGLECLPRLVSSELTTLSVCDLDTGHRTVVSDCPGAISRREIAVFDRHFYDHPLVREHGRNPRAVTRDIGELLPKSDFHRTPLYNDYYRVIGIDHAMAVPIHVDGRLLVSFVLNRSKRGFSDRDRARMEIMRPHLGNLYRLGIAASRHWVPPTEKALPDSLTQRERDVLRWVAAGKTDRDIGAILQISPRTVHKHLQHIYEKLGVETRTAAAMRAGPALAGLS
;
A
#
# COMPACT_ATOMS: atom_id res chain seq x y z
N MET A 1 10.61 34.27 11.16
CA MET A 1 10.63 33.57 12.46
C MET A 1 10.35 32.10 12.20
N LEU A 2 11.39 31.30 12.23
CA LEU A 2 11.32 29.85 12.10
C LEU A 2 10.78 29.30 13.43
N LYS A 3 9.53 28.81 13.45
CA LYS A 3 9.03 28.00 14.56
C LYS A 3 9.80 26.69 14.56
N GLY A 4 10.76 26.55 15.47
CA GLY A 4 11.49 25.33 15.69
C GLY A 4 10.52 24.20 16.02
N ASN A 5 10.61 23.11 15.24
CA ASN A 5 9.92 21.86 15.51
C ASN A 5 10.52 21.25 16.80
N THR A 6 9.99 21.66 17.94
CA THR A 6 10.25 20.96 19.21
C THR A 6 9.46 19.66 19.13
N THR A 7 10.12 18.59 18.72
CA THR A 7 9.60 17.23 18.90
C THR A 7 9.47 17.04 20.42
N ILE A 8 8.28 17.19 20.95
CA ILE A 8 7.97 16.82 22.34
C ILE A 8 8.12 15.31 22.39
N LEU A 9 9.27 14.84 22.89
CA LEU A 9 9.52 13.44 23.16
C LEU A 9 8.59 13.02 24.31
N TYR A 10 7.46 12.42 23.99
CA TYR A 10 6.64 11.77 24.99
C TYR A 10 7.47 10.67 25.67
N PRO A 11 7.57 10.64 27.02
CA PRO A 11 8.39 9.65 27.70
C PRO A 11 7.80 8.24 27.47
N LEU A 12 8.54 7.43 26.72
CA LEU A 12 8.21 6.02 26.51
C LEU A 12 8.75 5.19 27.67
N THR A 13 8.03 4.13 28.02
CA THR A 13 8.42 3.20 29.08
C THR A 13 9.30 2.08 28.53
N SER A 14 10.01 1.35 29.42
CA SER A 14 10.75 0.15 29.03
C SER A 14 9.89 -0.89 28.31
N THR A 15 8.60 -0.98 28.66
CA THR A 15 7.63 -1.84 27.99
C THR A 15 7.35 -1.38 26.57
N ASP A 16 7.30 -0.09 26.29
CA ASP A 16 7.13 0.45 24.94
C ASP A 16 8.34 0.10 24.05
N PHE A 17 9.55 0.25 24.57
CA PHE A 17 10.76 -0.10 23.87
C PHE A 17 10.88 -1.61 23.61
N ARG A 18 10.53 -2.43 24.59
CA ARG A 18 10.52 -3.89 24.43
C ARG A 18 9.53 -4.31 23.34
N GLY A 19 8.29 -3.82 23.41
CA GLY A 19 7.29 -4.12 22.38
C GLY A 19 7.71 -3.67 20.97
N ALA A 20 8.37 -2.51 20.85
CA ALA A 20 8.93 -2.04 19.58
C ALA A 20 10.03 -2.96 19.05
N LEU A 21 10.96 -3.40 19.91
CA LEU A 21 12.05 -4.32 19.54
C LEU A 21 11.51 -5.69 19.13
N ASP A 22 10.53 -6.24 19.87
CA ASP A 22 9.88 -7.52 19.55
C ASP A 22 9.18 -7.45 18.19
N ALA A 23 8.49 -6.34 17.90
CA ALA A 23 7.84 -6.13 16.63
C ALA A 23 8.84 -6.02 15.47
N LEU A 24 9.94 -5.27 15.65
CA LEU A 24 11.01 -5.13 14.64
C LEU A 24 11.69 -6.46 14.37
N HIS A 25 11.96 -7.25 15.40
CA HIS A 25 12.54 -8.58 15.28
C HIS A 25 11.61 -9.49 14.47
N ALA A 26 10.33 -9.56 14.83
CA ALA A 26 9.34 -10.36 14.12
C ALA A 26 9.16 -9.96 12.64
N ILE A 27 9.26 -8.66 12.32
CA ILE A 27 9.19 -8.17 10.94
C ILE A 27 10.46 -8.57 10.15
N GLY A 28 11.64 -8.55 10.81
CA GLY A 28 12.93 -8.85 10.17
C GLY A 28 13.19 -10.34 9.95
N GLU A 29 12.69 -11.23 10.82
CA GLU A 29 12.99 -12.67 10.77
C GLU A 29 12.42 -13.41 9.55
N THR A 30 11.33 -12.96 8.96
CA THR A 30 10.61 -13.67 7.90
C THR A 30 11.17 -13.50 6.50
N GLY A 31 12.35 -12.91 6.39
CA GLY A 31 12.94 -12.55 5.10
C GLY A 31 12.45 -11.19 4.62
N LEU A 32 13.33 -10.50 3.88
CA LEU A 32 13.13 -9.12 3.46
C LEU A 32 12.34 -9.00 2.13
N GLY A 33 11.67 -10.07 1.67
CA GLY A 33 10.78 -9.98 0.51
C GLY A 33 9.61 -9.03 0.77
N GLY A 34 9.26 -8.19 -0.22
CA GLY A 34 8.25 -7.13 -0.06
C GLY A 34 6.93 -7.60 0.54
N ASP A 35 6.43 -8.78 0.12
CA ASP A 35 5.18 -9.35 0.64
C ASP A 35 5.30 -9.81 2.10
N ALA A 36 6.45 -10.37 2.49
CA ALA A 36 6.70 -10.80 3.86
C ALA A 36 6.80 -9.60 4.80
N PHE A 37 7.53 -8.56 4.40
CA PHE A 37 7.62 -7.29 5.12
C PHE A 37 6.26 -6.64 5.32
N ALA A 38 5.46 -6.52 4.24
CA ALA A 38 4.12 -5.94 4.30
C ALA A 38 3.23 -6.70 5.27
N ARG A 39 3.13 -8.03 5.12
CA ARG A 39 2.31 -8.89 5.96
C ARG A 39 2.70 -8.80 7.43
N ARG A 40 3.97 -8.90 7.75
CA ARG A 40 4.44 -8.82 9.13
C ARG A 40 4.26 -7.44 9.75
N GLY A 41 4.48 -6.38 8.99
CA GLY A 41 4.16 -5.04 9.44
C GLY A 41 2.68 -4.88 9.80
N LEU A 42 1.79 -5.36 8.93
CA LEU A 42 0.35 -5.34 9.14
C LEU A 42 -0.09 -6.18 10.36
N GLU A 43 0.59 -7.29 10.67
CA GLU A 43 0.32 -8.13 11.84
C GLU A 43 0.85 -7.54 13.16
N CYS A 44 2.04 -6.92 13.13
CA CYS A 44 2.75 -6.51 14.34
C CYS A 44 2.39 -5.09 14.81
N LEU A 45 2.23 -4.13 13.89
CA LEU A 45 2.00 -2.73 14.27
C LEU A 45 0.67 -2.51 15.03
N PRO A 46 -0.46 -3.17 14.69
CA PRO A 46 -1.70 -3.04 15.47
C PRO A 46 -1.60 -3.56 16.90
N ARG A 47 -0.65 -4.45 17.19
CA ARG A 47 -0.39 -4.95 18.56
C ARG A 47 0.38 -3.92 19.40
N LEU A 48 1.20 -3.10 18.77
CA LEU A 48 1.96 -2.04 19.44
C LEU A 48 1.12 -0.77 19.63
N VAL A 49 0.36 -0.40 18.61
CA VAL A 49 -0.61 0.71 18.64
C VAL A 49 -1.92 0.21 18.05
N SER A 50 -2.92 0.03 18.91
CA SER A 50 -4.23 -0.51 18.49
C SER A 50 -4.77 0.25 17.27
N SER A 51 -5.26 -0.51 16.29
CA SER A 51 -5.84 -0.01 15.04
C SER A 51 -6.98 -0.94 14.62
N GLU A 52 -8.04 -0.39 14.05
CA GLU A 52 -9.17 -1.16 13.51
C GLU A 52 -8.93 -1.57 12.06
N LEU A 53 -8.10 -0.80 11.36
CA LEU A 53 -7.67 -1.07 9.99
C LEU A 53 -6.24 -0.56 9.83
N THR A 54 -5.29 -1.46 9.58
CA THR A 54 -3.91 -1.09 9.26
C THR A 54 -3.64 -1.34 7.79
N THR A 55 -3.00 -0.39 7.12
CA THR A 55 -2.63 -0.52 5.71
C THR A 55 -1.17 -0.22 5.50
N LEU A 56 -0.56 -0.89 4.51
CA LEU A 56 0.64 -0.41 3.84
C LEU A 56 0.21 0.24 2.54
N SER A 57 0.44 1.54 2.44
CA SER A 57 0.09 2.36 1.28
C SER A 57 1.33 2.76 0.51
N VAL A 58 1.30 2.57 -0.80
CA VAL A 58 2.30 3.08 -1.74
C VAL A 58 1.61 4.09 -2.64
N CYS A 59 2.02 5.33 -2.52
CA CYS A 59 1.48 6.46 -3.26
C CYS A 59 2.48 6.90 -4.32
N ASP A 60 2.11 6.85 -5.58
CA ASP A 60 2.86 7.46 -6.67
C ASP A 60 2.47 8.95 -6.73
N LEU A 61 3.42 9.81 -6.40
CA LEU A 61 3.22 11.25 -6.25
C LEU A 61 3.10 11.98 -7.60
N ASP A 62 3.57 11.34 -8.68
CA ASP A 62 3.48 11.91 -10.03
C ASP A 62 2.10 11.65 -10.64
N THR A 63 1.56 10.46 -10.45
CA THR A 63 0.28 10.05 -11.04
C THR A 63 -0.92 10.26 -10.13
N GLY A 64 -0.70 10.46 -8.83
CA GLY A 64 -1.77 10.56 -7.83
C GLY A 64 -2.48 9.23 -7.58
N HIS A 65 -1.81 8.10 -7.88
CA HIS A 65 -2.36 6.77 -7.70
C HIS A 65 -1.87 6.12 -6.39
N ARG A 66 -2.77 5.42 -5.70
CA ARG A 66 -2.48 4.70 -4.47
C ARG A 66 -2.65 3.19 -4.67
N THR A 67 -1.61 2.44 -4.35
CA THR A 67 -1.70 0.99 -4.10
C THR A 67 -1.75 0.74 -2.60
N VAL A 68 -2.60 -0.20 -2.16
CA VAL A 68 -2.79 -0.47 -0.73
C VAL A 68 -2.94 -1.95 -0.45
N VAL A 69 -2.31 -2.40 0.65
CA VAL A 69 -2.53 -3.71 1.27
C VAL A 69 -3.00 -3.48 2.69
N SER A 70 -3.94 -4.28 3.19
CA SER A 70 -4.50 -4.13 4.54
C SER A 70 -4.44 -5.43 5.33
N ASP A 71 -4.49 -5.31 6.66
CA ASP A 71 -4.67 -6.41 7.60
C ASP A 71 -6.09 -7.01 7.56
N CYS A 72 -7.05 -6.28 6.99
CA CYS A 72 -8.43 -6.72 6.79
C CYS A 72 -8.74 -6.83 5.29
N PRO A 73 -8.64 -8.03 4.70
CA PRO A 73 -8.93 -8.22 3.27
C PRO A 73 -10.35 -7.79 2.92
N GLY A 74 -10.49 -6.97 1.87
CA GLY A 74 -11.78 -6.46 1.40
C GLY A 74 -12.30 -5.21 2.11
N ALA A 75 -11.62 -4.71 3.16
CA ALA A 75 -12.00 -3.47 3.85
C ALA A 75 -11.88 -2.23 2.94
N ILE A 76 -10.99 -2.28 1.96
CA ILE A 76 -10.81 -1.23 0.95
C ILE A 76 -10.92 -1.90 -0.43
N SER A 77 -11.99 -1.63 -1.16
CA SER A 77 -12.20 -2.14 -2.51
C SER A 77 -11.57 -1.22 -3.56
N ARG A 78 -11.60 -1.66 -4.83
CA ARG A 78 -11.16 -0.81 -5.96
C ARG A 78 -11.94 0.50 -6.07
N ARG A 79 -13.19 0.49 -5.66
CA ARG A 79 -14.03 1.70 -5.66
C ARG A 79 -13.49 2.71 -4.66
N GLU A 80 -13.18 2.29 -3.43
CA GLU A 80 -12.61 3.16 -2.39
C GLU A 80 -11.21 3.65 -2.80
N ILE A 81 -10.40 2.83 -3.47
CA ILE A 81 -9.09 3.27 -4.02
C ILE A 81 -9.30 4.38 -5.06
N ALA A 82 -10.20 4.18 -6.03
CA ALA A 82 -10.49 5.19 -7.05
C ALA A 82 -11.08 6.48 -6.46
N VAL A 83 -11.84 6.38 -5.36
CA VAL A 83 -12.32 7.55 -4.62
C VAL A 83 -11.16 8.27 -3.94
N PHE A 84 -10.26 7.53 -3.28
CA PHE A 84 -9.07 8.11 -2.66
C PHE A 84 -8.20 8.84 -3.70
N ASP A 85 -7.95 8.22 -4.86
CA ASP A 85 -7.12 8.80 -5.93
C ASP A 85 -7.67 10.14 -6.44
N ARG A 86 -8.99 10.32 -6.46
CA ARG A 86 -9.61 11.62 -6.81
C ARG A 86 -9.29 12.74 -5.83
N HIS A 87 -9.05 12.39 -4.55
CA HIS A 87 -8.72 13.33 -3.48
C HIS A 87 -7.25 13.27 -3.07
N PHE A 88 -6.41 12.60 -3.87
CA PHE A 88 -5.02 12.28 -3.53
C PHE A 88 -4.22 13.52 -3.11
N TYR A 89 -4.24 14.55 -3.93
CA TYR A 89 -3.45 15.76 -3.70
C TYR A 89 -4.04 16.68 -2.61
N ASP A 90 -5.28 16.47 -2.23
CA ASP A 90 -5.95 17.19 -1.14
C ASP A 90 -5.81 16.48 0.20
N HIS A 91 -5.29 15.24 0.18
CA HIS A 91 -5.16 14.44 1.39
C HIS A 91 -4.10 15.03 2.34
N PRO A 92 -4.46 15.39 3.62
CA PRO A 92 -3.55 16.09 4.52
C PRO A 92 -2.21 15.39 4.72
N LEU A 93 -2.22 14.06 4.95
CA LEU A 93 -1.00 13.28 5.17
C LEU A 93 -0.16 13.12 3.90
N VAL A 94 -0.77 13.05 2.72
CA VAL A 94 -0.04 13.00 1.45
C VAL A 94 0.66 14.34 1.19
N ARG A 95 -0.02 15.46 1.43
CA ARG A 95 0.55 16.79 1.29
C ARG A 95 1.70 17.06 2.26
N GLU A 96 1.56 16.62 3.52
CA GLU A 96 2.59 16.77 4.55
C GLU A 96 3.83 15.92 4.24
N HIS A 97 3.63 14.64 3.89
CA HIS A 97 4.73 13.70 3.75
C HIS A 97 5.35 13.69 2.35
N GLY A 98 4.56 13.83 1.29
CA GLY A 98 5.00 13.61 -0.09
C GLY A 98 6.11 14.55 -0.56
N ARG A 99 6.25 15.73 0.06
CA ARG A 99 7.28 16.72 -0.25
C ARG A 99 8.42 16.80 0.76
N ASN A 100 8.40 15.93 1.78
CA ASN A 100 9.33 15.99 2.89
C ASN A 100 10.10 14.68 3.05
N PRO A 101 11.35 14.58 2.56
CA PRO A 101 12.20 13.39 2.74
C PRO A 101 12.49 13.05 4.21
N ARG A 102 12.27 14.03 5.12
CA ARG A 102 12.40 13.87 6.58
C ARG A 102 11.05 13.79 7.27
N ALA A 103 10.02 13.31 6.55
CA ALA A 103 8.70 13.14 7.08
C ALA A 103 8.73 12.30 8.37
N VAL A 104 7.93 12.72 9.36
CA VAL A 104 7.77 12.04 10.65
C VAL A 104 6.36 11.50 10.78
N THR A 105 6.13 10.62 11.76
CA THR A 105 4.79 10.09 12.04
C THR A 105 3.83 11.23 12.39
N ARG A 106 2.70 11.28 11.68
CA ARG A 106 1.62 12.27 11.88
C ARG A 106 0.25 11.63 11.81
N ASP A 107 -0.70 12.17 12.55
CA ASP A 107 -2.12 11.89 12.33
C ASP A 107 -2.84 13.09 11.71
N ILE A 108 -4.01 12.83 11.10
CA ILE A 108 -4.78 13.88 10.42
C ILE A 108 -5.18 14.98 11.40
N GLY A 109 -5.49 14.64 12.65
CA GLY A 109 -5.92 15.59 13.67
C GLY A 109 -4.87 16.63 14.06
N GLU A 110 -3.57 16.33 13.85
CA GLU A 110 -2.48 17.31 14.02
C GLU A 110 -2.43 18.33 12.87
N LEU A 111 -2.86 17.93 11.67
CA LEU A 111 -2.76 18.74 10.46
C LEU A 111 -4.04 19.53 10.17
N LEU A 112 -5.18 18.98 10.56
CA LEU A 112 -6.49 19.56 10.31
C LEU A 112 -7.45 19.25 11.47
N PRO A 113 -8.09 20.27 12.08
CA PRO A 113 -9.10 20.06 13.11
C PRO A 113 -10.21 19.10 12.64
N LYS A 114 -10.71 18.25 13.53
CA LYS A 114 -11.71 17.23 13.19
C LYS A 114 -12.96 17.83 12.52
N SER A 115 -13.44 18.98 12.99
CA SER A 115 -14.58 19.70 12.42
C SER A 115 -14.35 20.08 10.95
N ASP A 116 -13.12 20.50 10.63
CA ASP A 116 -12.76 20.93 9.28
C ASP A 116 -12.52 19.72 8.38
N PHE A 117 -11.89 18.66 8.93
CA PHE A 117 -11.73 17.39 8.21
C PHE A 117 -13.07 16.80 7.79
N HIS A 118 -14.07 16.78 8.69
CA HIS A 118 -15.42 16.27 8.42
C HIS A 118 -16.19 17.08 7.35
N ARG A 119 -15.77 18.30 7.05
CA ARG A 119 -16.34 19.13 5.97
C ARG A 119 -15.70 18.87 4.61
N THR A 120 -14.57 18.16 4.57
CA THR A 120 -13.86 17.90 3.30
C THR A 120 -14.60 16.87 2.43
N PRO A 121 -14.53 17.01 1.10
CA PRO A 121 -14.97 15.96 0.18
C PRO A 121 -14.26 14.62 0.45
N LEU A 122 -12.96 14.63 0.74
CA LEU A 122 -12.17 13.45 1.09
C LEU A 122 -12.81 12.66 2.25
N TYR A 123 -13.20 13.34 3.34
CA TYR A 123 -13.86 12.66 4.46
C TYR A 123 -15.20 12.07 4.03
N ASN A 124 -16.04 12.84 3.36
CA ASN A 124 -17.39 12.45 3.02
C ASN A 124 -17.46 11.32 2.00
N ASP A 125 -16.56 11.33 1.01
CA ASP A 125 -16.55 10.37 -0.09
C ASP A 125 -15.76 9.09 0.27
N TYR A 126 -14.74 9.20 1.12
CA TYR A 126 -13.85 8.09 1.44
C TYR A 126 -13.91 7.67 2.91
N TYR A 127 -13.46 8.51 3.84
CA TYR A 127 -13.27 8.12 5.25
C TYR A 127 -14.57 7.72 5.95
N ARG A 128 -15.64 8.47 5.75
CA ARG A 128 -16.97 8.16 6.29
C ARG A 128 -17.52 6.84 5.72
N VAL A 129 -17.24 6.55 4.44
CA VAL A 129 -17.72 5.34 3.77
C VAL A 129 -17.04 4.09 4.33
N ILE A 130 -15.73 4.15 4.60
CA ILE A 130 -14.99 3.06 5.23
C ILE A 130 -15.12 3.04 6.76
N GLY A 131 -15.88 3.97 7.36
CA GLY A 131 -16.15 4.01 8.80
C GLY A 131 -14.97 4.49 9.65
N ILE A 132 -14.04 5.28 9.12
CA ILE A 132 -12.84 5.76 9.78
C ILE A 132 -12.91 7.26 10.05
N ASP A 133 -12.54 7.68 11.26
CA ASP A 133 -12.47 9.09 11.69
C ASP A 133 -11.05 9.58 11.94
N HIS A 134 -10.12 8.67 12.21
CA HIS A 134 -8.75 8.99 12.60
C HIS A 134 -7.76 8.13 11.82
N ALA A 135 -6.78 8.76 11.20
CA ALA A 135 -5.71 8.07 10.47
C ALA A 135 -4.35 8.65 10.87
N MET A 136 -3.42 7.77 11.22
CA MET A 136 -2.04 8.09 11.53
C MET A 136 -1.13 7.40 10.52
N ALA A 137 -0.31 8.16 9.81
CA ALA A 137 0.64 7.64 8.85
C ALA A 137 2.07 7.64 9.42
N VAL A 138 2.76 6.53 9.18
CA VAL A 138 4.15 6.27 9.51
C VAL A 138 4.92 6.18 8.19
N PRO A 139 5.49 7.29 7.67
CA PRO A 139 6.20 7.30 6.40
C PRO A 139 7.54 6.57 6.55
N ILE A 140 7.75 5.52 5.75
CA ILE A 140 8.95 4.68 5.81
C ILE A 140 9.86 4.88 4.60
N HIS A 141 9.33 5.45 3.51
CA HIS A 141 10.10 5.83 2.34
C HIS A 141 9.46 7.03 1.63
N VAL A 142 10.30 8.00 1.29
CA VAL A 142 9.94 9.18 0.48
C VAL A 142 11.13 9.52 -0.40
N ASP A 143 10.99 9.44 -1.72
CA ASP A 143 12.07 9.72 -2.69
C ASP A 143 11.72 10.79 -3.74
N GLY A 144 10.62 11.50 -3.53
CA GLY A 144 10.11 12.52 -4.46
C GLY A 144 9.11 11.97 -5.48
N ARG A 145 9.15 10.69 -5.80
CA ARG A 145 8.17 10.00 -6.64
C ARG A 145 7.23 9.10 -5.81
N LEU A 146 7.81 8.35 -4.89
CA LEU A 146 7.05 7.41 -4.07
C LEU A 146 6.99 7.89 -2.62
N LEU A 147 5.79 7.77 -2.04
CA LEU A 147 5.55 7.84 -0.61
C LEU A 147 5.04 6.48 -0.14
N VAL A 148 5.81 5.80 0.69
CA VAL A 148 5.42 4.52 1.30
C VAL A 148 5.19 4.71 2.78
N SER A 149 4.00 4.33 3.27
CA SER A 149 3.61 4.52 4.66
C SER A 149 2.80 3.34 5.19
N PHE A 150 3.06 2.93 6.42
CA PHE A 150 2.02 2.25 7.19
C PHE A 150 1.02 3.29 7.68
N VAL A 151 -0.28 2.96 7.57
CA VAL A 151 -1.35 3.83 8.04
C VAL A 151 -2.24 3.05 9.00
N LEU A 152 -2.34 3.54 10.23
CA LEU A 152 -3.19 3.00 11.26
C LEU A 152 -4.47 3.84 11.32
N ASN A 153 -5.62 3.17 11.39
CA ASN A 153 -6.92 3.82 11.29
C ASN A 153 -7.84 3.41 12.46
N ARG A 154 -8.62 4.38 12.95
CA ARG A 154 -9.61 4.20 14.03
C ARG A 154 -10.91 4.92 13.72
N SER A 155 -12.03 4.35 14.17
CA SER A 155 -13.37 4.95 14.01
C SER A 155 -13.73 5.92 15.12
N LYS A 156 -13.34 5.66 16.37
CA LYS A 156 -13.87 6.40 17.53
C LYS A 156 -12.84 7.24 18.27
N ARG A 157 -11.65 6.73 18.51
CA ARG A 157 -10.65 7.38 19.36
C ARG A 157 -9.42 7.79 18.55
N GLY A 158 -9.02 9.05 18.66
CA GLY A 158 -7.77 9.56 18.07
C GLY A 158 -6.50 8.90 18.64
N PHE A 159 -5.38 9.20 18.02
CA PHE A 159 -4.08 8.73 18.45
C PHE A 159 -3.52 9.67 19.52
N SER A 160 -2.96 9.09 20.59
CA SER A 160 -2.29 9.84 21.65
C SER A 160 -0.84 10.18 21.25
N ASP A 161 -0.23 11.12 21.99
CA ASP A 161 1.22 11.42 21.86
C ASP A 161 2.07 10.17 22.06
N ARG A 162 1.65 9.27 22.98
CA ARG A 162 2.32 7.99 23.22
C ARG A 162 2.22 7.06 22.02
N ASP A 163 1.05 7.00 21.36
CA ASP A 163 0.87 6.19 20.14
C ASP A 163 1.81 6.68 19.03
N ARG A 164 1.87 8.01 18.84
CA ARG A 164 2.78 8.62 17.85
C ARG A 164 4.25 8.36 18.18
N ALA A 165 4.64 8.53 19.45
CA ALA A 165 6.02 8.30 19.88
C ALA A 165 6.44 6.84 19.67
N ARG A 166 5.56 5.86 19.95
CA ARG A 166 5.82 4.43 19.65
C ARG A 166 6.04 4.19 18.15
N MET A 167 5.22 4.79 17.29
CA MET A 167 5.39 4.63 15.85
C MET A 167 6.61 5.38 15.34
N GLU A 168 6.93 6.54 15.92
CA GLU A 168 8.08 7.33 15.49
C GLU A 168 9.42 6.63 15.80
N ILE A 169 9.55 5.91 16.92
CA ILE A 169 10.77 5.11 17.17
C ILE A 169 10.87 3.90 16.21
N MET A 170 9.73 3.35 15.76
CA MET A 170 9.69 2.26 14.78
C MET A 170 10.05 2.73 13.37
N ARG A 171 9.64 3.94 13.00
CA ARG A 171 9.71 4.47 11.64
C ARG A 171 11.07 4.33 10.96
N PRO A 172 12.20 4.77 11.52
CA PRO A 172 13.51 4.66 10.85
C PRO A 172 13.93 3.21 10.63
N HIS A 173 13.59 2.31 11.55
CA HIS A 173 13.91 0.89 11.46
C HIS A 173 13.05 0.20 10.40
N LEU A 174 11.76 0.51 10.33
CA LEU A 174 10.86 0.05 9.26
C LEU A 174 11.36 0.53 7.90
N GLY A 175 11.81 1.79 7.80
CA GLY A 175 12.42 2.32 6.59
C GLY A 175 13.70 1.60 6.18
N ASN A 176 14.54 1.19 7.14
CA ASN A 176 15.73 0.38 6.88
C ASN A 176 15.36 -1.02 6.37
N LEU A 177 14.44 -1.71 7.04
CA LEU A 177 13.97 -3.03 6.63
C LEU A 177 13.33 -2.98 5.23
N TYR A 178 12.54 -1.96 4.95
CA TYR A 178 11.96 -1.73 3.62
C TYR A 178 13.04 -1.58 2.54
N ARG A 179 14.05 -0.73 2.75
CA ARG A 179 15.16 -0.54 1.80
C ARG A 179 15.98 -1.80 1.59
N LEU A 180 16.26 -2.56 2.65
CA LEU A 180 16.94 -3.85 2.55
C LEU A 180 16.09 -4.85 1.76
N GLY A 181 14.79 -4.85 1.96
CA GLY A 181 13.83 -5.68 1.21
C GLY A 181 13.83 -5.37 -0.29
N ILE A 182 13.84 -4.09 -0.65
CA ILE A 182 13.96 -3.67 -2.06
C ILE A 182 15.31 -4.10 -2.64
N ALA A 183 16.40 -3.87 -1.92
CA ALA A 183 17.76 -4.21 -2.39
C ALA A 183 17.95 -5.73 -2.57
N ALA A 184 17.34 -6.55 -1.69
CA ALA A 184 17.37 -8.01 -1.78
C ALA A 184 16.46 -8.56 -2.88
N SER A 185 15.38 -7.88 -3.18
CA SER A 185 14.43 -8.24 -4.23
C SER A 185 14.81 -7.48 -5.49
N ARG A 186 15.44 -8.14 -6.47
CA ARG A 186 15.76 -7.51 -7.78
C ARG A 186 14.54 -6.89 -8.48
N HIS A 187 13.32 -7.19 -8.00
CA HIS A 187 12.03 -6.68 -8.47
C HIS A 187 11.07 -6.55 -7.30
N TRP A 188 11.29 -5.60 -6.36
CA TRP A 188 10.22 -5.24 -5.46
C TRP A 188 9.19 -4.40 -6.24
N VAL A 189 8.11 -5.03 -6.61
CA VAL A 189 6.88 -4.34 -6.99
C VAL A 189 6.10 -4.14 -5.69
N PRO A 190 5.57 -2.94 -5.38
CA PRO A 190 4.63 -2.77 -4.28
C PRO A 190 3.61 -3.91 -4.34
N PRO A 191 3.17 -4.49 -3.21
CA PRO A 191 2.12 -5.49 -3.25
C PRO A 191 0.88 -4.84 -3.87
N THR A 192 0.84 -4.88 -5.18
CA THR A 192 -0.35 -4.62 -5.96
C THR A 192 -1.32 -5.73 -5.64
N GLU A 193 -2.58 -5.41 -5.47
CA GLU A 193 -3.65 -6.39 -5.30
C GLU A 193 -3.37 -7.65 -6.11
N LYS A 194 -3.10 -8.74 -5.40
CA LYS A 194 -2.82 -10.08 -5.89
C LYS A 194 -1.77 -10.14 -7.01
N ALA A 195 -0.56 -10.50 -6.64
CA ALA A 195 0.34 -11.21 -7.55
C ALA A 195 -0.50 -12.19 -8.39
N LEU A 196 -0.21 -12.27 -9.68
CA LEU A 196 -0.89 -13.25 -10.54
C LEU A 196 -0.84 -14.60 -9.83
N PRO A 197 -1.95 -15.33 -9.72
CA PRO A 197 -1.99 -16.58 -8.97
C PRO A 197 -0.84 -17.49 -9.40
N ASP A 198 -0.19 -18.13 -8.44
CA ASP A 198 0.87 -19.12 -8.72
C ASP A 198 0.35 -20.27 -9.59
N SER A 199 -0.97 -20.47 -9.61
CA SER A 199 -1.67 -21.42 -10.48
C SER A 199 -1.60 -21.10 -11.97
N LEU A 200 -1.18 -19.89 -12.39
CA LEU A 200 -0.97 -19.59 -13.81
C LEU A 200 0.31 -20.27 -14.31
N THR A 201 0.16 -21.07 -15.35
CA THR A 201 1.31 -21.64 -16.06
C THR A 201 2.13 -20.55 -16.76
N GLN A 202 3.40 -20.85 -17.07
CA GLN A 202 4.25 -19.91 -17.82
C GLN A 202 3.58 -19.45 -19.13
N ARG A 203 2.92 -20.37 -19.83
CA ARG A 203 2.24 -20.07 -21.10
C ARG A 203 1.04 -19.14 -20.91
N GLU A 204 0.29 -19.31 -19.85
CA GLU A 204 -0.82 -18.41 -19.50
C GLU A 204 -0.31 -17.01 -19.10
N ARG A 205 0.83 -16.92 -18.42
CA ARG A 205 1.49 -15.65 -18.13
C ARG A 205 1.93 -14.93 -19.40
N ASP A 206 2.50 -15.65 -20.38
CA ASP A 206 2.91 -15.08 -21.66
C ASP A 206 1.71 -14.54 -22.45
N VAL A 207 0.61 -15.30 -22.51
CA VAL A 207 -0.63 -14.85 -23.15
C VAL A 207 -1.18 -13.61 -22.45
N LEU A 208 -1.25 -13.65 -21.11
CA LEU A 208 -1.79 -12.55 -20.30
C LEU A 208 -0.99 -11.26 -20.45
N ARG A 209 0.35 -11.37 -20.59
CA ARG A 209 1.24 -10.24 -20.89
C ARG A 209 0.83 -9.50 -22.15
N TRP A 210 0.60 -10.23 -23.24
CA TRP A 210 0.20 -9.62 -24.51
C TRP A 210 -1.24 -9.08 -24.48
N VAL A 211 -2.12 -9.70 -23.68
CA VAL A 211 -3.46 -9.17 -23.41
C VAL A 211 -3.39 -7.82 -22.69
N ALA A 212 -2.54 -7.70 -21.68
CA ALA A 212 -2.30 -6.44 -20.98
C ALA A 212 -1.69 -5.36 -21.88
N ALA A 213 -0.86 -5.77 -22.87
CA ALA A 213 -0.33 -4.89 -23.91
C ALA A 213 -1.35 -4.56 -25.04
N GLY A 214 -2.63 -4.96 -24.90
CA GLY A 214 -3.69 -4.63 -25.85
C GLY A 214 -3.68 -5.43 -27.15
N LYS A 215 -2.89 -6.52 -27.27
CA LYS A 215 -2.81 -7.33 -28.47
C LYS A 215 -4.06 -8.18 -28.67
N THR A 216 -4.46 -8.43 -29.92
CA THR A 216 -5.57 -9.33 -30.27
C THR A 216 -5.14 -10.80 -30.18
N ASP A 217 -6.10 -11.75 -30.15
CA ASP A 217 -5.79 -13.19 -30.15
C ASP A 217 -4.99 -13.63 -31.38
N ARG A 218 -5.22 -12.94 -32.49
CA ARG A 218 -4.46 -13.18 -33.76
C ARG A 218 -3.01 -12.72 -33.62
N ASP A 219 -2.79 -11.53 -33.04
CA ASP A 219 -1.45 -10.99 -32.81
C ASP A 219 -0.68 -11.85 -31.81
N ILE A 220 -1.35 -12.23 -30.70
CA ILE A 220 -0.78 -13.12 -29.69
C ILE A 220 -0.42 -14.47 -30.27
N GLY A 221 -1.30 -15.02 -31.11
CA GLY A 221 -1.04 -16.26 -31.81
C GLY A 221 0.20 -16.20 -32.70
N ALA A 222 0.36 -15.11 -33.46
CA ALA A 222 1.53 -14.86 -34.29
C ALA A 222 2.82 -14.72 -33.48
N ILE A 223 2.77 -13.92 -32.37
CA ILE A 223 3.94 -13.68 -31.50
C ILE A 223 4.37 -14.97 -30.79
N LEU A 224 3.42 -15.73 -30.28
CA LEU A 224 3.68 -16.94 -29.47
C LEU A 224 3.73 -18.22 -30.30
N GLN A 225 3.60 -18.13 -31.65
CA GLN A 225 3.59 -19.26 -32.61
C GLN A 225 2.55 -20.32 -32.25
N ILE A 226 1.33 -19.90 -31.89
CA ILE A 226 0.18 -20.77 -31.63
C ILE A 226 -1.06 -20.29 -32.40
N SER A 227 -2.06 -21.15 -32.55
CA SER A 227 -3.30 -20.75 -33.21
C SER A 227 -4.10 -19.73 -32.33
N PRO A 228 -4.87 -18.80 -32.95
CA PRO A 228 -5.78 -17.92 -32.20
C PRO A 228 -6.78 -18.71 -31.34
N ARG A 229 -7.19 -19.89 -31.77
CA ARG A 229 -8.05 -20.80 -30.99
C ARG A 229 -7.35 -21.30 -29.73
N THR A 230 -6.04 -21.54 -29.79
CA THR A 230 -5.22 -21.93 -28.64
C THR A 230 -5.06 -20.75 -27.67
N VAL A 231 -4.89 -19.52 -28.17
CA VAL A 231 -4.88 -18.30 -27.36
C VAL A 231 -6.20 -18.16 -26.60
N HIS A 232 -7.32 -18.32 -27.29
CA HIS A 232 -8.64 -18.26 -26.68
C HIS A 232 -8.83 -19.29 -25.55
N LYS A 233 -8.35 -20.53 -25.76
CA LYS A 233 -8.39 -21.57 -24.72
C LYS A 233 -7.56 -21.19 -23.50
N HIS A 234 -6.37 -20.63 -23.67
CA HIS A 234 -5.57 -20.09 -22.57
C HIS A 234 -6.30 -18.97 -21.84
N LEU A 235 -6.98 -18.07 -22.57
CA LEU A 235 -7.73 -16.98 -21.96
C LEU A 235 -8.89 -17.48 -21.08
N GLN A 236 -9.60 -18.52 -21.48
CA GLN A 236 -10.63 -19.13 -20.66
C GLN A 236 -10.06 -19.61 -19.31
N HIS A 237 -8.97 -20.38 -19.33
CA HIS A 237 -8.30 -20.84 -18.11
C HIS A 237 -7.75 -19.68 -17.26
N ILE A 238 -7.24 -18.62 -17.93
CA ILE A 238 -6.78 -17.40 -17.24
C ILE A 238 -7.95 -16.72 -16.53
N TYR A 239 -9.11 -16.60 -17.18
CA TYR A 239 -10.28 -15.97 -16.58
C TYR A 239 -10.76 -16.74 -15.36
N GLU A 240 -10.83 -18.06 -15.42
CA GLU A 240 -11.16 -18.92 -14.28
C GLU A 240 -10.17 -18.73 -13.12
N LYS A 241 -8.87 -18.79 -13.39
CA LYS A 241 -7.80 -18.66 -12.41
C LYS A 241 -7.72 -17.26 -11.79
N LEU A 242 -8.02 -16.21 -12.58
CA LEU A 242 -8.07 -14.83 -12.11
C LEU A 242 -9.40 -14.46 -11.45
N GLY A 243 -10.43 -15.27 -11.61
CA GLY A 243 -11.80 -14.95 -11.15
C GLY A 243 -12.37 -13.71 -11.86
N VAL A 244 -12.20 -13.62 -13.18
CA VAL A 244 -12.69 -12.52 -14.02
C VAL A 244 -13.48 -13.09 -15.20
N GLU A 245 -14.42 -12.30 -15.75
CA GLU A 245 -15.30 -12.75 -16.82
C GLU A 245 -14.95 -12.14 -18.19
N THR A 246 -14.10 -11.09 -18.22
CA THR A 246 -13.83 -10.34 -19.44
C THR A 246 -12.34 -10.17 -19.71
N ARG A 247 -12.00 -10.02 -21.01
CA ARG A 247 -10.64 -9.70 -21.46
C ARG A 247 -10.10 -8.41 -20.82
N THR A 248 -10.93 -7.40 -20.76
CA THR A 248 -10.57 -6.10 -20.16
C THR A 248 -10.28 -6.26 -18.68
N ALA A 249 -11.08 -7.03 -17.95
CA ALA A 249 -10.86 -7.30 -16.54
C ALA A 249 -9.55 -8.09 -16.31
N ALA A 250 -9.24 -9.06 -17.20
CA ALA A 250 -7.98 -9.79 -17.17
C ALA A 250 -6.78 -8.88 -17.46
N ALA A 251 -6.89 -8.02 -18.49
CA ALA A 251 -5.85 -7.04 -18.83
C ALA A 251 -5.58 -6.07 -17.67
N MET A 252 -6.61 -5.52 -17.06
CA MET A 252 -6.50 -4.62 -15.90
C MET A 252 -5.88 -5.32 -14.69
N ARG A 253 -6.19 -6.60 -14.48
CA ARG A 253 -5.63 -7.39 -13.38
C ARG A 253 -4.15 -7.73 -13.59
N ALA A 254 -3.73 -7.84 -14.84
CA ALA A 254 -2.36 -8.17 -15.22
C ALA A 254 -1.46 -6.95 -15.38
N GLY A 255 -2.01 -5.80 -15.75
CA GLY A 255 -1.25 -4.59 -16.11
C GLY A 255 -0.17 -4.21 -15.11
N PRO A 256 -0.46 -4.05 -13.83
CA PRO A 256 0.54 -3.72 -12.82
C PRO A 256 1.56 -4.84 -12.57
N ALA A 257 1.12 -6.10 -12.64
CA ALA A 257 1.98 -7.26 -12.35
C ALA A 257 2.98 -7.59 -13.48
N LEU A 258 2.76 -7.05 -14.68
CA LEU A 258 3.57 -7.35 -15.87
C LEU A 258 4.34 -6.14 -16.41
N ALA A 259 4.07 -4.92 -15.93
CA ALA A 259 4.75 -3.70 -16.36
C ALA A 259 6.25 -3.64 -16.00
N GLY A 260 6.75 -4.52 -15.12
CA GLY A 260 8.14 -4.62 -14.67
C GLY A 260 9.00 -5.64 -15.43
N LEU A 261 8.52 -6.21 -16.54
CA LEU A 261 9.22 -7.27 -17.26
C LEU A 261 9.64 -6.84 -18.69
N SER A 262 9.80 -5.55 -18.93
CA SER A 262 10.39 -4.99 -20.18
C SER A 262 11.89 -4.86 -20.06
#